data_2e0edf683d19e8e26401e3b8c0499c59
#
_entry.id   2e0edf683d19e8e26401e3b8c0499c59
#
_cell.length_a   1.000
_cell.length_b   1.000
_cell.length_c   1.000
_cell.angle_alpha   90.00
_cell.angle_beta   90.00
_cell.angle_gamma   90.00
#
_symmetry.space_group_name_H-M   'P 1'
#
loop_
_entity.id
_entity.type
_entity.pdbx_description
1 polymer ?
#
loop_
_entity_poly.entity_id
_entity_poly.type
_entity_poly.pdbx_seq_one_letter_code
_entity_poly.pdbx_strand_id
1 'polypeptide(L)'
;MKLITKPREHTAPVRYGAVSYWLTVACAVLLTAVVIAAGVLGLMVRADAQIALGNAKAVRMALHTVSIERYGAGLPFADPSQAGGVPAEVYREALSLSKAPGDLWLLQTGEDGYDVAKLIYTEGAFTVTYTADPASWVVDGQIELIHAVP
;
A
#
# COMPACT_ATOMS: atom_id res chain seq x y z
N MET A 1 12.03 -28.61 -86.55
CA MET A 1 12.18 -28.93 -85.13
C MET A 1 11.90 -27.67 -84.33
N LYS A 2 10.64 -27.55 -83.81
CA LYS A 2 10.19 -26.36 -83.06
C LYS A 2 10.46 -26.59 -81.57
N LEU A 3 11.38 -25.83 -81.02
CA LEU A 3 11.63 -25.77 -79.54
C LEU A 3 10.49 -25.00 -78.91
N ILE A 4 9.67 -25.72 -78.14
CA ILE A 4 8.62 -25.13 -77.29
C ILE A 4 9.33 -24.61 -76.04
N THR A 5 9.52 -23.31 -75.96
CA THR A 5 9.98 -22.62 -74.75
C THR A 5 8.79 -22.53 -73.76
N LYS A 6 8.87 -23.28 -72.65
CA LYS A 6 7.91 -23.27 -71.51
C LYS A 6 7.97 -21.91 -70.86
N PRO A 7 6.87 -21.17 -70.65
CA PRO A 7 6.88 -19.93 -69.94
C PRO A 7 7.28 -20.18 -68.49
N ARG A 8 8.30 -19.45 -68.03
CA ARG A 8 8.70 -19.39 -66.60
C ARG A 8 7.59 -18.67 -65.83
N GLU A 9 6.81 -19.42 -65.06
CA GLU A 9 5.93 -18.83 -64.09
C GLU A 9 6.78 -18.06 -63.07
N HIS A 10 6.70 -16.73 -63.12
CA HIS A 10 7.18 -15.87 -62.07
C HIS A 10 6.23 -16.01 -60.89
N THR A 11 6.45 -16.99 -60.02
CA THR A 11 5.88 -16.99 -58.69
C THR A 11 6.48 -15.81 -57.93
N ALA A 12 5.66 -14.77 -57.74
CA ALA A 12 6.04 -13.63 -56.92
C ALA A 12 6.43 -14.14 -55.52
N PRO A 13 7.57 -13.71 -54.94
CA PRO A 13 7.94 -14.12 -53.59
C PRO A 13 6.88 -13.63 -52.63
N VAL A 14 6.20 -14.58 -52.00
CA VAL A 14 5.23 -14.26 -50.95
C VAL A 14 5.99 -13.48 -49.86
N ARG A 15 5.57 -12.24 -49.60
CA ARG A 15 6.19 -11.31 -48.62
C ARG A 15 5.88 -11.75 -47.17
N TYR A 16 6.23 -12.97 -46.80
CA TYR A 16 6.10 -13.46 -45.43
C TYR A 16 6.97 -12.67 -44.46
N GLY A 17 8.07 -12.08 -44.92
CA GLY A 17 9.00 -11.32 -44.06
C GLY A 17 8.45 -10.03 -43.45
N ALA A 18 7.54 -9.34 -44.16
CA ALA A 18 6.97 -8.10 -43.66
C ALA A 18 5.93 -8.34 -42.56
N VAL A 19 5.07 -9.37 -42.73
CA VAL A 19 4.05 -9.70 -41.73
C VAL A 19 4.68 -10.25 -40.46
N SER A 20 5.68 -11.12 -40.56
CA SER A 20 6.40 -11.64 -39.39
C SER A 20 7.14 -10.55 -38.64
N TYR A 21 7.74 -9.59 -39.32
CA TYR A 21 8.42 -8.45 -38.71
C TYR A 21 7.42 -7.60 -37.88
N TRP A 22 6.29 -7.20 -38.45
CA TRP A 22 5.28 -6.42 -37.78
C TRP A 22 4.65 -7.18 -36.60
N LEU A 23 4.46 -8.48 -36.71
CA LEU A 23 3.99 -9.32 -35.60
C LEU A 23 5.01 -9.34 -34.45
N THR A 24 6.28 -9.50 -34.76
CA THR A 24 7.35 -9.49 -33.75
C THR A 24 7.42 -8.14 -33.06
N VAL A 25 7.34 -7.03 -33.80
CA VAL A 25 7.32 -5.69 -33.22
C VAL A 25 6.10 -5.49 -32.32
N ALA A 26 4.91 -5.91 -32.77
CA ALA A 26 3.70 -5.81 -31.96
C ALA A 26 3.79 -6.63 -30.67
N CYS A 27 4.31 -7.86 -30.73
CA CYS A 27 4.55 -8.68 -29.54
C CYS A 27 5.56 -8.03 -28.59
N ALA A 28 6.65 -7.48 -29.10
CA ALA A 28 7.65 -6.80 -28.28
C ALA A 28 7.06 -5.57 -27.57
N VAL A 29 6.27 -4.75 -28.27
CA VAL A 29 5.58 -3.58 -27.70
C VAL A 29 4.59 -4.01 -26.60
N LEU A 30 3.79 -5.05 -26.87
CA LEU A 30 2.83 -5.57 -25.88
C LEU A 30 3.53 -6.09 -24.63
N LEU A 31 4.58 -6.89 -24.79
CA LEU A 31 5.37 -7.39 -23.65
C LEU A 31 5.97 -6.25 -22.83
N THR A 32 6.55 -5.25 -23.50
CA THR A 32 7.10 -4.08 -22.82
C THR A 32 6.02 -3.31 -22.06
N ALA A 33 4.84 -3.11 -22.67
CA ALA A 33 3.71 -2.43 -22.02
C ALA A 33 3.23 -3.19 -20.77
N VAL A 34 3.14 -4.52 -20.83
CA VAL A 34 2.75 -5.36 -19.68
C VAL A 34 3.78 -5.24 -18.53
N VAL A 35 5.06 -5.27 -18.83
CA VAL A 35 6.11 -5.14 -17.81
C VAL A 35 6.09 -3.76 -17.15
N ILE A 36 5.93 -2.70 -17.95
CA ILE A 36 5.82 -1.33 -17.43
C ILE A 36 4.57 -1.19 -16.57
N ALA A 37 3.41 -1.68 -17.03
CA ALA A 37 2.16 -1.60 -16.28
C ALA A 37 2.28 -2.31 -14.92
N ALA A 38 2.84 -3.52 -14.88
CA ALA A 38 3.06 -4.24 -13.63
C ALA A 38 4.00 -3.50 -12.69
N GLY A 39 5.08 -2.90 -13.23
CA GLY A 39 6.01 -2.07 -12.44
C GLY A 39 5.34 -0.83 -11.84
N VAL A 40 4.54 -0.12 -12.63
CA VAL A 40 3.81 1.08 -12.16
C VAL A 40 2.79 0.72 -11.08
N LEU A 41 2.02 -0.37 -11.26
CA LEU A 41 1.07 -0.83 -10.24
C LEU A 41 1.76 -1.19 -8.93
N GLY A 42 2.91 -1.87 -8.98
CA GLY A 42 3.70 -2.18 -7.79
C GLY A 42 4.21 -0.93 -7.06
N LEU A 43 4.62 0.10 -7.81
CA LEU A 43 5.03 1.37 -7.22
C LEU A 43 3.85 2.13 -6.58
N MET A 44 2.66 2.12 -7.21
CA MET A 44 1.45 2.73 -6.65
C MET A 44 1.06 2.09 -5.31
N VAL A 45 0.99 0.76 -5.27
CA VAL A 45 0.67 0.03 -4.02
C VAL A 45 1.68 0.36 -2.92
N ARG A 46 2.96 0.45 -3.26
CA ARG A 46 4.00 0.80 -2.28
C ARG A 46 3.90 2.26 -1.82
N ALA A 47 3.51 3.18 -2.69
CA ALA A 47 3.28 4.57 -2.34
C ALA A 47 2.08 4.70 -1.39
N ASP A 48 0.96 4.01 -1.67
CA ASP A 48 -0.22 4.00 -0.81
C ASP A 48 0.09 3.39 0.57
N ALA A 49 0.88 2.31 0.62
CA ALA A 49 1.36 1.74 1.88
C ALA A 49 2.21 2.73 2.70
N GLN A 50 3.06 3.55 2.06
CA GLN A 50 3.82 4.60 2.73
C GLN A 50 2.93 5.73 3.25
N ILE A 51 1.86 6.07 2.53
CA ILE A 51 0.87 7.05 2.99
C ILE A 51 0.15 6.52 4.23
N ALA A 52 -0.33 5.28 4.21
CA ALA A 52 -0.97 4.65 5.37
C ALA A 52 -0.03 4.60 6.59
N LEU A 53 1.25 4.28 6.39
CA LEU A 53 2.26 4.33 7.44
C LEU A 53 2.45 5.75 8.00
N GLY A 54 2.49 6.76 7.13
CA GLY A 54 2.58 8.17 7.53
C GLY A 54 1.39 8.61 8.38
N ASN A 55 0.18 8.24 7.95
CA ASN A 55 -1.07 8.50 8.67
C ASN A 55 -1.11 7.78 10.02
N ALA A 56 -0.69 6.52 10.09
CA ALA A 56 -0.59 5.78 11.35
C ALA A 56 0.38 6.42 12.35
N LYS A 57 1.52 6.92 11.87
CA LYS A 57 2.47 7.68 12.71
C LYS A 57 1.84 8.98 13.23
N ALA A 58 1.09 9.69 12.38
CA ALA A 58 0.37 10.90 12.79
C ALA A 58 -0.71 10.57 13.85
N VAL A 59 -1.45 9.48 13.69
CA VAL A 59 -2.43 9.00 14.68
C VAL A 59 -1.75 8.68 16.01
N ARG A 60 -0.61 7.98 16.01
CA ARG A 60 0.14 7.70 17.25
C ARG A 60 0.58 8.97 17.95
N MET A 61 1.06 9.96 17.20
CA MET A 61 1.46 11.27 17.77
C MET A 61 0.24 12.00 18.34
N ALA A 62 -0.88 12.00 17.66
CA ALA A 62 -2.13 12.59 18.13
C ALA A 62 -2.61 11.91 19.42
N LEU A 63 -2.61 10.56 19.47
CA LEU A 63 -2.93 9.80 20.67
C LEU A 63 -2.01 10.17 21.85
N HIS A 64 -0.71 10.32 21.59
CA HIS A 64 0.24 10.74 22.64
C HIS A 64 -0.07 12.15 23.16
N THR A 65 -0.44 13.08 22.28
CA THR A 65 -0.85 14.43 22.70
C THR A 65 -2.10 14.37 23.58
N VAL A 66 -3.14 13.65 23.14
CA VAL A 66 -4.39 13.49 23.91
C VAL A 66 -4.14 12.75 25.23
N SER A 67 -3.23 11.78 25.26
CA SER A 67 -2.91 11.04 26.49
C SER A 67 -2.31 11.95 27.56
N ILE A 68 -1.45 12.89 27.19
CA ILE A 68 -0.89 13.89 28.12
C ILE A 68 -1.98 14.78 28.70
N GLU A 69 -2.91 15.24 27.86
CA GLU A 69 -4.04 16.06 28.31
C GLU A 69 -4.95 15.28 29.26
N ARG A 70 -5.27 14.01 28.94
CA ARG A 70 -6.06 13.12 29.82
C ARG A 70 -5.37 12.82 31.13
N TYR A 71 -4.06 12.58 31.10
CA TYR A 71 -3.26 12.39 32.30
C TYR A 71 -3.33 13.62 33.21
N GLY A 72 -3.12 14.82 32.67
CA GLY A 72 -3.21 16.07 33.38
C GLY A 72 -4.59 16.37 33.99
N ALA A 73 -5.65 15.90 33.33
CA ALA A 73 -7.04 16.03 33.79
C ALA A 73 -7.50 14.89 34.73
N GLY A 74 -6.68 13.86 34.95
CA GLY A 74 -7.06 12.68 35.75
C GLY A 74 -8.16 11.83 35.08
N LEU A 75 -8.28 11.89 33.74
CA LEU A 75 -9.32 11.18 32.97
C LEU A 75 -8.72 9.91 32.32
N PRO A 76 -9.51 8.86 32.13
CA PRO A 76 -9.03 7.64 31.49
C PRO A 76 -8.68 7.89 30.01
N PHE A 77 -7.54 7.36 29.57
CA PHE A 77 -7.08 7.41 28.20
C PHE A 77 -7.50 6.19 27.38
N ALA A 78 -7.50 5.00 27.98
CA ALA A 78 -7.88 3.74 27.35
C ALA A 78 -9.23 3.26 27.87
N ASP A 79 -10.04 2.68 27.00
CA ASP A 79 -11.29 2.00 27.35
C ASP A 79 -11.49 0.81 26.42
N PRO A 80 -11.10 -0.41 26.83
CA PRO A 80 -11.22 -1.61 26.03
C PRO A 80 -12.67 -1.99 25.68
N SER A 81 -13.67 -1.43 26.37
CA SER A 81 -15.08 -1.67 26.08
C SER A 81 -15.61 -0.86 24.88
N GLN A 82 -14.89 0.16 24.47
CA GLN A 82 -15.27 1.04 23.36
C GLN A 82 -14.63 0.60 22.03
N ALA A 83 -15.32 0.93 20.94
CA ALA A 83 -14.74 0.79 19.61
C ALA A 83 -13.45 1.62 19.52
N GLY A 84 -12.37 0.99 19.05
CA GLY A 84 -11.06 1.64 18.99
C GLY A 84 -10.22 1.53 20.27
N GLY A 85 -10.72 0.92 21.36
CA GLY A 85 -9.97 0.71 22.61
C GLY A 85 -9.73 1.98 23.41
N VAL A 86 -10.38 3.08 23.08
CA VAL A 86 -10.30 4.39 23.73
C VAL A 86 -11.69 5.01 23.88
N PRO A 87 -11.90 5.94 24.84
CA PRO A 87 -13.14 6.70 24.91
C PRO A 87 -13.48 7.40 23.61
N ALA A 88 -14.78 7.49 23.25
CA ALA A 88 -15.24 8.07 21.99
C ALA A 88 -14.75 9.50 21.74
N GLU A 89 -14.48 10.26 22.79
CA GLU A 89 -13.90 11.61 22.71
C GLU A 89 -12.45 11.56 22.27
N VAL A 90 -11.65 10.69 22.91
CA VAL A 90 -10.23 10.46 22.56
C VAL A 90 -10.10 9.98 21.12
N TYR A 91 -10.99 9.05 20.69
CA TYR A 91 -11.03 8.56 19.33
C TYR A 91 -11.23 9.69 18.30
N ARG A 92 -12.25 10.51 18.52
CA ARG A 92 -12.57 11.64 17.61
C ARG A 92 -11.49 12.71 17.61
N GLU A 93 -10.94 13.01 18.78
CA GLU A 93 -9.89 14.01 18.93
C GLU A 93 -8.60 13.57 18.26
N ALA A 94 -8.16 12.32 18.43
CA ALA A 94 -6.99 11.77 17.80
C ALA A 94 -7.10 11.78 16.26
N LEU A 95 -8.25 11.39 15.70
CA LEU A 95 -8.48 11.46 14.25
C LEU A 95 -8.56 12.91 13.75
N SER A 96 -9.14 13.82 14.51
CA SER A 96 -9.21 15.24 14.17
C SER A 96 -7.83 15.88 14.12
N LEU A 97 -6.96 15.58 15.10
CA LEU A 97 -5.60 16.10 15.17
C LEU A 97 -4.69 15.51 14.09
N SER A 98 -4.77 14.20 13.87
CA SER A 98 -3.97 13.52 12.87
C SER A 98 -4.42 13.79 11.44
N LYS A 99 -5.68 14.16 11.24
CA LYS A 99 -6.38 14.25 9.93
C LYS A 99 -6.29 12.96 9.11
N ALA A 100 -6.07 11.83 9.78
CA ALA A 100 -5.98 10.54 9.15
C ALA A 100 -7.38 10.04 8.75
N PRO A 101 -7.58 9.54 7.51
CA PRO A 101 -8.91 9.16 7.00
C PRO A 101 -9.37 7.77 7.45
N GLY A 102 -8.48 6.99 8.06
CA GLY A 102 -8.74 5.61 8.47
C GLY A 102 -9.26 5.46 9.90
N ASP A 103 -9.31 4.22 10.34
CA ASP A 103 -9.77 3.84 11.68
C ASP A 103 -8.60 3.41 12.56
N LEU A 104 -8.66 3.70 13.84
CA LEU A 104 -7.65 3.33 14.82
C LEU A 104 -8.18 2.36 15.87
N TRP A 105 -7.30 1.50 16.40
CA TRP A 105 -7.54 0.64 17.55
C TRP A 105 -6.32 0.66 18.47
N LEU A 106 -6.50 1.18 19.66
CA LEU A 106 -5.52 1.05 20.73
C LEU A 106 -5.68 -0.33 21.36
N LEU A 107 -4.71 -1.21 21.15
CA LEU A 107 -4.77 -2.58 21.67
C LEU A 107 -4.14 -2.71 23.04
N GLN A 108 -3.10 -1.89 23.32
CA GLN A 108 -2.38 -1.96 24.57
C GLN A 108 -1.77 -0.60 24.91
N THR A 109 -1.85 -0.26 26.19
CA THR A 109 -1.15 0.87 26.78
C THR A 109 0.12 0.41 27.50
N GLY A 110 1.03 1.33 27.78
CA GLY A 110 2.15 1.13 28.67
C GLY A 110 1.71 0.88 30.13
N GLU A 111 2.69 0.70 31.02
CA GLU A 111 2.44 0.40 32.43
C GLU A 111 1.69 1.50 33.18
N ASP A 112 1.86 2.75 32.76
CA ASP A 112 1.17 3.92 33.32
C ASP A 112 -0.27 4.08 32.82
N GLY A 113 -0.68 3.29 31.80
CA GLY A 113 -2.00 3.34 31.18
C GLY A 113 -2.20 4.49 30.18
N TYR A 114 -1.18 5.34 29.93
CA TYR A 114 -1.28 6.51 29.06
C TYR A 114 -0.38 6.45 27.82
N ASP A 115 0.68 5.64 27.83
CA ASP A 115 1.51 5.44 26.65
C ASP A 115 0.90 4.44 25.67
N VAL A 116 1.12 4.68 24.37
CA VAL A 116 0.68 3.77 23.31
C VAL A 116 1.69 2.64 23.16
N ALA A 117 1.38 1.46 23.68
CA ALA A 117 2.24 0.28 23.56
C ALA A 117 1.95 -0.53 22.29
N LYS A 118 0.69 -0.66 21.90
CA LYS A 118 0.31 -1.33 20.65
C LYS A 118 -0.91 -0.67 20.03
N LEU A 119 -0.79 -0.36 18.74
CA LEU A 119 -1.80 0.34 17.95
C LEU A 119 -1.99 -0.38 16.61
N ILE A 120 -3.24 -0.49 16.17
CA ILE A 120 -3.58 -0.83 14.79
C ILE A 120 -4.25 0.39 14.16
N TYR A 121 -3.88 0.68 12.93
CA TYR A 121 -4.50 1.67 12.08
C TYR A 121 -4.84 1.04 10.73
N THR A 122 -6.06 1.25 10.23
CA THR A 122 -6.49 0.72 8.93
C THR A 122 -6.90 1.84 8.00
N GLU A 123 -6.41 1.77 6.77
CA GLU A 123 -6.74 2.73 5.71
C GLU A 123 -6.86 2.00 4.38
N GLY A 124 -8.07 1.97 3.82
CA GLY A 124 -8.35 1.23 2.59
C GLY A 124 -8.04 -0.26 2.72
N ALA A 125 -7.06 -0.74 1.94
CA ALA A 125 -6.63 -2.14 1.94
C ALA A 125 -5.43 -2.39 2.88
N PHE A 126 -4.94 -1.37 3.58
CA PHE A 126 -3.74 -1.48 4.40
C PHE A 126 -4.07 -1.51 5.89
N THR A 127 -3.35 -2.35 6.59
CA THR A 127 -3.36 -2.43 8.05
C THR A 127 -1.96 -2.11 8.55
N VAL A 128 -1.84 -1.09 9.38
CA VAL A 128 -0.57 -0.68 9.98
C VAL A 128 -0.59 -1.04 11.45
N THR A 129 0.35 -1.87 11.87
CA THR A 129 0.53 -2.26 13.26
C THR A 129 1.77 -1.58 13.83
N TYR A 130 1.60 -0.90 14.95
CA TYR A 130 2.67 -0.38 15.78
C TYR A 130 2.83 -1.22 17.04
N THR A 131 4.07 -1.49 17.42
CA THR A 131 4.44 -2.09 18.70
C THR A 131 5.58 -1.27 19.29
N ALA A 132 5.50 -0.96 20.60
CA ALA A 132 6.51 -0.11 21.26
C ALA A 132 7.75 -0.90 21.68
N ASP A 133 7.60 -2.19 22.05
CA ASP A 133 8.70 -3.03 22.52
C ASP A 133 8.67 -4.43 21.87
N PRO A 134 9.63 -4.76 20.98
CA PRO A 134 10.58 -3.81 20.36
C PRO A 134 9.84 -2.84 19.42
N ALA A 135 10.31 -1.59 19.40
CA ALA A 135 9.66 -0.55 18.60
C ALA A 135 9.68 -0.92 17.12
N SER A 136 8.51 -1.12 16.53
CA SER A 136 8.37 -1.55 15.14
C SER A 136 7.06 -1.09 14.51
N TRP A 137 7.11 -0.96 13.20
CA TRP A 137 5.96 -0.66 12.35
C TRP A 137 5.86 -1.72 11.27
N VAL A 138 4.72 -2.34 11.13
CA VAL A 138 4.43 -3.31 10.07
C VAL A 138 3.25 -2.80 9.26
N VAL A 139 3.38 -2.78 7.94
CA VAL A 139 2.29 -2.44 7.03
C VAL A 139 1.94 -3.68 6.24
N ASP A 140 0.76 -4.19 6.50
CA ASP A 140 0.18 -5.32 5.79
C ASP A 140 -0.88 -4.83 4.81
N GLY A 141 -0.82 -5.36 3.58
CA GLY A 141 -1.90 -5.31 2.62
C GLY A 141 -2.40 -6.74 2.42
N GLN A 142 -2.38 -7.21 1.16
CA GLN A 142 -2.55 -8.66 0.90
C GLN A 142 -1.27 -9.46 1.21
N ILE A 143 -0.13 -8.77 1.27
CA ILE A 143 1.18 -9.27 1.68
C ILE A 143 1.85 -8.20 2.53
N GLU A 144 2.79 -8.59 3.39
CA GLU A 144 3.62 -7.64 4.13
C GLU A 144 4.43 -6.78 3.14
N LEU A 145 4.18 -5.47 3.15
CA LEU A 145 4.78 -4.53 2.21
C LEU A 145 5.94 -3.75 2.82
N ILE A 146 5.85 -3.45 4.11
CA ILE A 146 6.83 -2.64 4.82
C ILE A 146 6.99 -3.18 6.25
N HIS A 147 8.24 -3.46 6.61
CA HIS A 147 8.66 -3.68 7.98
C HIS A 147 9.69 -2.61 8.32
N ALA A 148 9.37 -1.72 9.24
CA ALA A 148 10.25 -0.62 9.62
C ALA A 148 10.49 -0.63 11.14
N VAL A 149 11.75 -0.59 11.51
CA VAL A 149 12.20 -0.33 12.87
C VAL A 149 12.42 1.18 12.98
N PRO A 150 11.90 1.87 13.98
CA PRO A 150 12.06 3.30 14.17
C PRO A 150 13.50 3.70 14.50
#